data_33697591cff8f4cb722a2d571642df76
#
_entry.id   33697591cff8f4cb722a2d571642df76
#
_cell.length_a   1.000
_cell.length_b   1.000
_cell.length_c   1.000
_cell.angle_alpha   90.00
_cell.angle_beta   90.00
_cell.angle_gamma   90.00
#
_symmetry.space_group_name_H-M   'P 1'
#
loop_
_entity.id
_entity.type
_entity.pdbx_description
1 polymer ?
#
loop_
_entity_poly.entity_id
_entity_poly.type
_entity_poly.pdbx_seq_one_letter_code
_entity_poly.pdbx_strand_id
1 'polypeptide(L)'
;MQDIRNIAVIAHVDHGKTTLVDKMMLAGKLFRDGQDNSGEVLDSNDLERERGITILSKNVSINWKGVKINILDTPGHSDFGGEVERVLNMADGCLLLVDAFEGPMPQTRFVLQKALQLGLKPVVVINKVDKPNCRPEEVYEMVFDLMCDLNATEDQLNFPVVYGSAKNGWMSEDWKKPTDNIEYLLDLIIEAIPAPKQLEGTPQMLITSLDYSSYTGRIAVGRVHRGTLKDGQNITICHRDGTQERTKIKELHTFEGMGHKKTDHVDSGDICAVIGLEKFEIGDSIADFENPEPLPPIAVDEPTMSMLFTINDSPFFGKEGKFCTSRHISERLNKELEKNLALRVRPMEDATDKWIVSGRGVLHLSVLIETMRREGYELQVGQPQVIYKEINGQKCEPIEELTINVPTDFSSKMIDMVTRRKGDLLGMDAEGERVNITFEIPSRGIIGLRTNVLTASQGEAIMAHRFKDYQPFKGEIVRRTNGSMIALEAGTAYAYAIDKLQDRGKFFIDSGEEVYGGQVVGEHVHDNDLVINVTKAKQLTNVRASGSDEKARVIPKTEMSLEECLEYIKGNEYVEVTPKNIRMRKITLDHNDRKRESKE
;
A
#
# COMPACT_ATOMS: atom_id res chain seq x y z
N MET A 1 24.90 29.72 2.81
CA MET A 1 24.20 28.42 2.86
C MET A 1 22.73 28.68 3.05
N GLN A 2 21.87 27.96 2.35
CA GLN A 2 20.42 28.04 2.52
C GLN A 2 20.03 27.32 3.80
N ASP A 3 19.17 27.92 4.63
CA ASP A 3 18.61 27.23 5.79
C ASP A 3 17.54 26.22 5.33
N ILE A 4 17.57 25.01 5.88
CA ILE A 4 16.77 23.86 5.39
C ILE A 4 16.03 23.21 6.55
N ARG A 5 14.83 22.70 6.28
CA ARG A 5 14.08 21.79 7.16
C ARG A 5 13.59 20.60 6.35
N ASN A 6 13.92 19.39 6.80
CA ASN A 6 13.46 18.14 6.18
C ASN A 6 12.38 17.53 7.07
N ILE A 7 11.15 17.48 6.59
CA ILE A 7 9.99 16.99 7.36
C ILE A 7 9.30 15.84 6.66
N ALA A 8 8.98 14.79 7.41
CA ALA A 8 8.12 13.70 6.94
C ALA A 8 6.68 13.91 7.42
N VAL A 9 5.70 13.73 6.56
CA VAL A 9 4.28 13.88 6.93
C VAL A 9 3.68 12.51 7.22
N ILE A 10 3.28 12.30 8.47
CA ILE A 10 2.69 11.05 8.98
C ILE A 10 1.21 11.29 9.24
N ALA A 11 0.35 10.49 8.64
CA ALA A 11 -1.09 10.57 8.84
C ALA A 11 -1.76 9.22 8.62
N HIS A 12 -2.91 9.02 9.26
CA HIS A 12 -3.84 7.96 8.86
C HIS A 12 -4.53 8.33 7.54
N VAL A 13 -5.05 7.31 6.85
CA VAL A 13 -5.92 7.50 5.68
C VAL A 13 -7.07 8.44 6.06
N ASP A 14 -7.45 9.33 5.16
CA ASP A 14 -8.51 10.32 5.35
C ASP A 14 -8.29 11.38 6.45
N HIS A 15 -7.18 11.41 7.17
CA HIS A 15 -6.89 12.49 8.14
C HIS A 15 -6.58 13.84 7.48
N GLY A 16 -6.45 13.87 6.13
CA GLY A 16 -6.27 15.10 5.35
C GLY A 16 -4.84 15.45 5.02
N LYS A 17 -3.94 14.44 4.92
CA LYS A 17 -2.53 14.59 4.58
C LYS A 17 -2.32 15.33 3.26
N THR A 18 -2.88 14.81 2.17
CA THR A 18 -2.78 15.39 0.82
C THR A 18 -3.30 16.82 0.81
N THR A 19 -4.46 17.06 1.41
CA THR A 19 -5.06 18.41 1.52
C THR A 19 -4.15 19.40 2.26
N LEU A 20 -3.50 18.95 3.36
CA LEU A 20 -2.58 19.81 4.12
C LEU A 20 -1.34 20.15 3.28
N VAL A 21 -0.71 19.16 2.65
CA VAL A 21 0.50 19.39 1.84
C VAL A 21 0.18 20.27 0.63
N ASP A 22 -0.97 20.11 -0.02
CA ASP A 22 -1.43 21.00 -1.09
C ASP A 22 -1.56 22.46 -0.60
N LYS A 23 -2.11 22.66 0.61
CA LYS A 23 -2.18 24.02 1.21
C LYS A 23 -0.81 24.59 1.56
N MET A 24 0.13 23.75 2.00
CA MET A 24 1.52 24.18 2.25
C MET A 24 2.21 24.61 0.95
N MET A 25 1.98 23.90 -0.16
CA MET A 25 2.50 24.26 -1.48
C MET A 25 1.91 25.59 -1.98
N LEU A 26 0.62 25.80 -1.77
CA LEU A 26 -0.05 27.08 -2.13
C LEU A 26 0.54 28.25 -1.33
N ALA A 27 0.74 28.09 -0.01
CA ALA A 27 1.34 29.11 0.84
C ALA A 27 2.79 29.44 0.44
N GLY A 28 3.56 28.42 -0.03
CA GLY A 28 4.90 28.59 -0.59
C GLY A 28 4.96 29.28 -1.97
N LYS A 29 3.84 29.75 -2.50
CA LYS A 29 3.72 30.45 -3.80
C LYS A 29 4.28 29.67 -5.00
N LEU A 30 4.15 28.35 -4.98
CA LEU A 30 4.62 27.49 -6.07
C LEU A 30 3.72 27.54 -7.32
N PHE A 31 2.47 27.99 -7.18
CA PHE A 31 1.53 28.13 -8.28
C PHE A 31 1.42 29.59 -8.70
N ARG A 32 1.35 29.84 -10.00
CA ARG A 32 1.06 31.19 -10.54
C ARG A 32 -0.41 31.53 -10.28
N ASP A 33 -0.66 32.79 -9.92
CA ASP A 33 -2.02 33.31 -9.78
C ASP A 33 -2.82 33.03 -11.08
N GLY A 34 -3.91 32.27 -10.96
CA GLY A 34 -4.82 31.97 -12.07
C GLY A 34 -4.78 30.51 -12.61
N GLN A 35 -3.99 29.60 -12.06
CA GLN A 35 -4.19 28.19 -12.28
C GLN A 35 -5.26 27.67 -11.33
N ASP A 36 -6.46 27.40 -11.89
CA ASP A 36 -7.54 26.69 -11.18
C ASP A 36 -7.10 25.24 -10.87
N ASN A 37 -6.47 25.04 -9.73
CA ASN A 37 -6.14 23.73 -9.21
C ASN A 37 -7.27 23.28 -8.26
N SER A 38 -8.40 22.89 -8.83
CA SER A 38 -9.53 22.28 -8.11
C SER A 38 -9.34 20.78 -7.82
N GLY A 39 -8.14 20.22 -8.01
CA GLY A 39 -7.81 18.81 -7.77
C GLY A 39 -6.64 18.64 -6.80
N GLU A 40 -6.61 17.51 -6.12
CA GLU A 40 -5.48 17.08 -5.28
C GLU A 40 -4.24 16.91 -6.17
N VAL A 41 -3.29 17.83 -6.02
CA VAL A 41 -2.11 17.95 -6.90
C VAL A 41 -1.09 16.84 -6.58
N LEU A 42 -1.01 16.44 -5.31
CA LEU A 42 -0.10 15.40 -4.86
C LEU A 42 -0.49 14.01 -5.35
N ASP A 43 -1.77 13.63 -5.28
CA ASP A 43 -2.22 12.31 -5.68
C ASP A 43 -2.42 12.23 -7.20
N SER A 44 -1.29 12.25 -7.93
CA SER A 44 -1.27 12.16 -9.39
C SER A 44 -1.57 10.75 -9.94
N ASN A 45 -1.52 9.72 -9.10
CA ASN A 45 -1.80 8.34 -9.46
C ASN A 45 -3.29 8.02 -9.26
N ASP A 46 -3.97 7.55 -10.32
CA ASP A 46 -5.40 7.19 -10.25
C ASP A 46 -5.69 6.14 -9.18
N LEU A 47 -4.77 5.20 -8.92
CA LEU A 47 -4.91 4.19 -7.87
C LEU A 47 -4.86 4.80 -6.45
N GLU A 48 -4.04 5.81 -6.22
CA GLU A 48 -3.98 6.52 -4.94
C GLU A 48 -5.29 7.25 -4.69
N ARG A 49 -5.84 7.96 -5.70
CA ARG A 49 -7.12 8.66 -5.60
C ARG A 49 -8.30 7.72 -5.36
N GLU A 50 -8.37 6.62 -6.10
CA GLU A 50 -9.48 5.65 -5.97
C GLU A 50 -9.48 4.95 -4.61
N ARG A 51 -8.29 4.71 -4.04
CA ARG A 51 -8.13 4.00 -2.77
C ARG A 51 -8.04 4.92 -1.56
N GLY A 52 -7.85 6.22 -1.78
CA GLY A 52 -7.63 7.20 -0.72
C GLY A 52 -6.34 6.98 0.08
N ILE A 53 -5.34 6.29 -0.49
CA ILE A 53 -4.07 5.97 0.20
C ILE A 53 -2.88 6.44 -0.62
N THR A 54 -1.85 6.94 0.04
CA THR A 54 -0.54 7.17 -0.58
C THR A 54 0.18 5.83 -0.75
N ILE A 55 0.58 5.52 -1.96
CA ILE A 55 1.31 4.29 -2.33
C ILE A 55 2.79 4.59 -2.49
N LEU A 56 3.12 5.66 -3.22
CA LEU A 56 4.49 6.09 -3.50
C LEU A 56 4.80 7.37 -2.73
N SER A 57 5.96 7.39 -2.10
CA SER A 57 6.50 8.60 -1.46
C SER A 57 6.80 9.68 -2.51
N LYS A 58 6.53 10.93 -2.17
CA LYS A 58 6.81 12.09 -3.02
C LYS A 58 7.60 13.11 -2.24
N ASN A 59 8.50 13.78 -2.94
CA ASN A 59 9.31 14.85 -2.37
C ASN A 59 8.83 16.18 -2.95
N VAL A 60 8.48 17.11 -2.07
CA VAL A 60 8.08 18.47 -2.42
C VAL A 60 8.96 19.45 -1.67
N SER A 61 9.32 20.56 -2.27
CA SER A 61 10.11 21.60 -1.62
C SER A 61 9.44 22.95 -1.76
N ILE A 62 9.27 23.66 -0.66
CA ILE A 62 8.75 25.01 -0.60
C ILE A 62 9.78 25.96 0.01
N ASN A 63 9.66 27.25 -0.28
CA ASN A 63 10.46 28.28 0.36
C ASN A 63 9.56 29.16 1.23
N TRP A 64 9.83 29.22 2.51
CA TRP A 64 9.08 30.04 3.46
C TRP A 64 10.03 30.94 4.25
N LYS A 65 9.85 32.24 4.15
CA LYS A 65 10.70 33.26 4.83
C LYS A 65 12.21 33.07 4.62
N GLY A 66 12.61 32.54 3.47
CA GLY A 66 14.03 32.29 3.12
C GLY A 66 14.54 30.91 3.56
N VAL A 67 13.77 30.13 4.29
CA VAL A 67 14.05 28.75 4.67
C VAL A 67 13.47 27.78 3.65
N LYS A 68 14.27 26.84 3.18
CA LYS A 68 13.81 25.74 2.32
C LYS A 68 13.20 24.62 3.18
N ILE A 69 11.94 24.30 2.97
CA ILE A 69 11.26 23.19 3.64
C ILE A 69 11.05 22.06 2.63
N ASN A 70 11.77 20.96 2.81
CA ASN A 70 11.56 19.73 2.07
C ASN A 70 10.48 18.91 2.78
N ILE A 71 9.39 18.63 2.09
CA ILE A 71 8.23 17.87 2.57
C ILE A 71 8.30 16.49 1.93
N LEU A 72 8.41 15.47 2.77
CA LEU A 72 8.49 14.07 2.39
C LEU A 72 7.13 13.42 2.67
N ASP A 73 6.40 13.12 1.62
CA ASP A 73 5.12 12.43 1.74
C ASP A 73 5.33 10.94 2.01
N THR A 74 4.75 10.40 3.09
CA THR A 74 4.95 9.01 3.51
C THR A 74 3.69 8.17 3.31
N PRO A 75 3.80 6.93 2.80
CA PRO A 75 2.69 5.98 2.82
C PRO A 75 2.24 5.68 4.25
N GLY A 76 0.93 5.55 4.45
CA GLY A 76 0.36 5.24 5.78
C GLY A 76 0.20 3.75 6.07
N HIS A 77 0.22 2.89 5.05
CA HIS A 77 -0.09 1.47 5.19
C HIS A 77 1.17 0.62 5.45
N SER A 78 1.06 -0.36 6.36
CA SER A 78 2.18 -1.25 6.77
C SER A 78 2.81 -2.04 5.63
N ASP A 79 2.05 -2.39 4.59
CA ASP A 79 2.56 -3.10 3.41
C ASP A 79 3.62 -2.28 2.63
N PHE A 80 3.64 -0.96 2.83
CA PHE A 80 4.62 -0.03 2.26
C PHE A 80 5.70 0.40 3.27
N GLY A 81 5.87 -0.32 4.37
CA GLY A 81 6.81 0.03 5.43
C GLY A 81 8.25 0.23 4.97
N GLY A 82 8.71 -0.47 3.92
CA GLY A 82 10.02 -0.24 3.31
C GLY A 82 10.18 1.15 2.68
N GLU A 83 9.09 1.69 2.10
CA GLU A 83 9.05 3.08 1.61
C GLU A 83 9.15 4.05 2.79
N VAL A 84 8.37 3.79 3.85
CA VAL A 84 8.34 4.62 5.05
C VAL A 84 9.72 4.74 5.67
N GLU A 85 10.42 3.62 5.92
CA GLU A 85 11.76 3.62 6.53
C GLU A 85 12.78 4.42 5.71
N ARG A 86 12.72 4.31 4.39
CA ARG A 86 13.61 5.04 3.49
C ARG A 86 13.37 6.54 3.54
N VAL A 87 12.11 6.95 3.50
CA VAL A 87 11.72 8.36 3.53
C VAL A 87 12.06 9.00 4.87
N LEU A 88 11.76 8.32 5.98
CA LEU A 88 12.05 8.82 7.32
C LEU A 88 13.56 9.05 7.55
N ASN A 89 14.43 8.28 6.91
CA ASN A 89 15.88 8.48 6.98
C ASN A 89 16.37 9.79 6.33
N MET A 90 15.55 10.42 5.49
CA MET A 90 15.87 11.74 4.92
C MET A 90 15.37 12.91 5.77
N ALA A 91 14.51 12.69 6.75
CA ALA A 91 13.88 13.70 7.58
C ALA A 91 14.70 14.08 8.83
N ASP A 92 14.47 15.27 9.34
CA ASP A 92 14.99 15.75 10.65
C ASP A 92 13.84 15.88 11.67
N GLY A 93 12.60 15.92 11.20
CA GLY A 93 11.40 15.93 12.02
C GLY A 93 10.20 15.37 11.28
N CYS A 94 9.08 15.21 11.98
CA CYS A 94 7.85 14.72 11.40
C CYS A 94 6.63 15.55 11.80
N LEU A 95 5.70 15.71 10.86
CA LEU A 95 4.36 16.24 11.12
C LEU A 95 3.43 15.06 11.34
N LEU A 96 2.93 14.91 12.56
CA LEU A 96 1.90 13.93 12.89
C LEU A 96 0.53 14.57 12.74
N LEU A 97 -0.19 14.20 11.68
CA LEU A 97 -1.52 14.70 11.39
C LEU A 97 -2.59 13.76 11.94
N VAL A 98 -3.46 14.30 12.80
CA VAL A 98 -4.51 13.54 13.49
C VAL A 98 -5.86 14.23 13.28
N ASP A 99 -6.91 13.45 13.01
CA ASP A 99 -8.28 13.96 12.95
C ASP A 99 -8.79 14.30 14.36
N ALA A 100 -9.34 15.50 14.55
CA ALA A 100 -9.83 16.01 15.84
C ALA A 100 -11.01 15.22 16.42
N PHE A 101 -11.65 14.34 15.64
CA PHE A 101 -12.74 13.47 16.09
C PHE A 101 -12.27 12.04 16.34
N GLU A 102 -11.52 11.46 15.37
CA GLU A 102 -11.10 10.07 15.41
C GLU A 102 -9.92 9.83 16.36
N GLY A 103 -9.02 10.80 16.47
CA GLY A 103 -7.79 10.62 17.24
C GLY A 103 -6.70 9.83 16.50
N PRO A 104 -5.62 9.41 17.20
CA PRO A 104 -4.55 8.63 16.61
C PRO A 104 -5.00 7.20 16.30
N MET A 105 -4.94 6.82 15.02
CA MET A 105 -5.38 5.51 14.53
C MET A 105 -4.24 4.47 14.52
N PRO A 106 -4.57 3.15 14.57
CA PRO A 106 -3.55 2.09 14.68
C PRO A 106 -2.47 2.11 13.59
N GLN A 107 -2.79 2.50 12.35
CA GLN A 107 -1.80 2.58 11.27
C GLN A 107 -0.75 3.67 11.53
N THR A 108 -1.16 4.78 12.13
CA THR A 108 -0.27 5.89 12.50
C THR A 108 0.78 5.43 13.51
N ARG A 109 0.43 4.50 14.42
CA ARG A 109 1.32 3.97 15.46
C ARG A 109 2.62 3.39 14.87
N PHE A 110 2.53 2.63 13.77
CA PHE A 110 3.71 2.02 13.15
C PHE A 110 4.68 3.08 12.60
N VAL A 111 4.17 4.03 11.79
CA VAL A 111 5.01 5.06 11.16
C VAL A 111 5.61 5.98 12.21
N LEU A 112 4.81 6.36 13.21
CA LEU A 112 5.26 7.19 14.32
C LEU A 112 6.33 6.49 15.15
N GLN A 113 6.19 5.20 15.46
CA GLN A 113 7.20 4.43 16.18
C GLN A 113 8.55 4.45 15.45
N LYS A 114 8.54 4.26 14.13
CA LYS A 114 9.78 4.31 13.33
C LYS A 114 10.39 5.72 13.32
N ALA A 115 9.57 6.76 13.22
CA ALA A 115 10.03 8.14 13.30
C ALA A 115 10.69 8.46 14.66
N LEU A 116 10.07 8.04 15.76
CA LEU A 116 10.60 8.23 17.11
C LEU A 116 11.92 7.46 17.32
N GLN A 117 12.02 6.21 16.84
CA GLN A 117 13.25 5.40 16.88
C GLN A 117 14.41 6.03 16.12
N LEU A 118 14.13 6.72 15.01
CA LEU A 118 15.12 7.49 14.25
C LEU A 118 15.49 8.82 14.89
N GLY A 119 14.87 9.17 16.03
CA GLY A 119 15.13 10.42 16.76
C GLY A 119 14.51 11.65 16.09
N LEU A 120 13.53 11.49 15.21
CA LEU A 120 12.84 12.62 14.58
C LEU A 120 12.05 13.42 15.61
N LYS A 121 12.07 14.76 15.45
CA LYS A 121 11.30 15.65 16.31
C LYS A 121 9.86 15.77 15.79
N PRO A 122 8.84 15.43 16.61
CA PRO A 122 7.45 15.49 16.17
C PRO A 122 6.87 16.92 16.34
N VAL A 123 6.04 17.30 15.39
CA VAL A 123 5.07 18.41 15.49
C VAL A 123 3.70 17.80 15.23
N VAL A 124 2.76 18.01 16.14
CA VAL A 124 1.41 17.44 16.04
C VAL A 124 0.46 18.43 15.42
N VAL A 125 -0.31 18.00 14.42
CA VAL A 125 -1.35 18.80 13.76
C VAL A 125 -2.70 18.13 13.98
N ILE A 126 -3.53 18.71 14.82
CA ILE A 126 -4.91 18.27 15.08
C ILE A 126 -5.82 18.95 14.05
N ASN A 127 -6.19 18.17 13.03
CA ASN A 127 -6.92 18.62 11.84
C ASN A 127 -8.43 18.39 11.98
N LYS A 128 -9.21 19.07 11.13
CA LYS A 128 -10.66 18.95 11.03
C LYS A 128 -11.40 19.43 12.29
N VAL A 129 -10.87 20.42 12.98
CA VAL A 129 -11.54 21.06 14.14
C VAL A 129 -12.79 21.85 13.75
N ASP A 130 -13.07 21.99 12.44
CA ASP A 130 -14.31 22.54 11.88
C ASP A 130 -15.50 21.58 11.96
N LYS A 131 -15.27 20.30 12.29
CA LYS A 131 -16.36 19.32 12.49
C LYS A 131 -17.12 19.60 13.80
N PRO A 132 -18.45 19.48 13.81
CA PRO A 132 -19.27 19.82 15.00
C PRO A 132 -19.00 18.90 16.21
N ASN A 133 -18.49 17.69 15.99
CA ASN A 133 -18.22 16.70 17.04
C ASN A 133 -16.71 16.57 17.33
N CYS A 134 -15.90 17.58 16.99
CA CYS A 134 -14.47 17.54 17.28
C CYS A 134 -14.21 17.61 18.80
N ARG A 135 -13.15 16.92 19.23
CA ARG A 135 -12.68 16.84 20.63
C ARG A 135 -11.16 17.05 20.72
N PRO A 136 -10.66 18.21 20.31
CA PRO A 136 -9.22 18.44 20.14
C PRO A 136 -8.40 18.24 21.41
N GLU A 137 -8.95 18.59 22.57
CA GLU A 137 -8.30 18.48 23.88
C GLU A 137 -8.10 16.98 24.26
N GLU A 138 -9.13 16.14 24.07
CA GLU A 138 -9.03 14.70 24.30
C GLU A 138 -8.05 14.04 23.30
N VAL A 139 -8.10 14.44 22.02
CA VAL A 139 -7.18 13.93 21.00
C VAL A 139 -5.73 14.29 21.32
N TYR A 140 -5.46 15.45 21.92
CA TYR A 140 -4.14 15.81 22.41
C TYR A 140 -3.65 14.80 23.47
N GLU A 141 -4.48 14.50 24.48
CA GLU A 141 -4.16 13.51 25.52
C GLU A 141 -3.91 12.13 24.92
N MET A 142 -4.75 11.67 23.97
CA MET A 142 -4.58 10.39 23.27
C MET A 142 -3.24 10.34 22.50
N VAL A 143 -2.82 11.43 21.87
CA VAL A 143 -1.52 11.51 21.18
C VAL A 143 -0.38 11.46 22.18
N PHE A 144 -0.50 12.14 23.30
CA PHE A 144 0.51 12.12 24.36
C PHE A 144 0.68 10.72 24.94
N ASP A 145 -0.42 10.03 25.25
CA ASP A 145 -0.40 8.64 25.74
C ASP A 145 0.23 7.70 24.70
N LEU A 146 -0.13 7.86 23.41
CA LEU A 146 0.50 7.10 22.33
C LEU A 146 2.02 7.32 22.26
N MET A 147 2.49 8.54 22.43
CA MET A 147 3.94 8.85 22.46
C MET A 147 4.62 8.15 23.64
N CYS A 148 3.99 8.16 24.82
CA CYS A 148 4.49 7.45 26.00
C CYS A 148 4.57 5.93 25.76
N ASP A 149 3.53 5.32 25.20
CA ASP A 149 3.48 3.90 24.85
C ASP A 149 4.57 3.49 23.85
N LEU A 150 4.95 4.40 22.96
CA LEU A 150 6.00 4.19 21.98
C LEU A 150 7.40 4.47 22.51
N ASN A 151 7.54 4.73 23.82
CA ASN A 151 8.79 5.06 24.49
C ASN A 151 9.48 6.30 23.89
N ALA A 152 8.72 7.35 23.58
CA ALA A 152 9.26 8.61 23.13
C ALA A 152 10.20 9.21 24.21
N THR A 153 11.26 9.87 23.79
CA THR A 153 12.18 10.56 24.69
C THR A 153 11.52 11.82 25.28
N GLU A 154 12.04 12.32 26.39
CA GLU A 154 11.54 13.56 27.02
C GLU A 154 11.51 14.74 26.03
N ASP A 155 12.53 14.85 25.16
CA ASP A 155 12.58 15.87 24.11
C ASP A 155 11.49 15.68 23.03
N GLN A 156 11.08 14.45 22.76
CA GLN A 156 10.00 14.13 21.83
C GLN A 156 8.61 14.28 22.47
N LEU A 157 8.49 14.05 23.78
CA LEU A 157 7.24 14.27 24.52
C LEU A 157 6.89 15.76 24.67
N ASN A 158 7.90 16.63 24.57
CA ASN A 158 7.69 18.08 24.54
C ASN A 158 7.42 18.57 23.11
N PHE A 159 6.41 18.01 22.46
CA PHE A 159 6.05 18.37 21.10
C PHE A 159 5.12 19.57 21.01
N PRO A 160 5.32 20.48 20.06
CA PRO A 160 4.37 21.55 19.78
C PRO A 160 3.13 21.02 19.04
N VAL A 161 1.99 21.68 19.29
CA VAL A 161 0.69 21.32 18.70
C VAL A 161 0.10 22.48 17.92
N VAL A 162 -0.49 22.16 16.78
CA VAL A 162 -1.24 23.10 15.93
C VAL A 162 -2.64 22.54 15.70
N TYR A 163 -3.62 23.41 15.72
CA TYR A 163 -5.01 23.06 15.47
C TYR A 163 -5.50 23.75 14.20
N GLY A 164 -6.36 23.08 13.43
CA GLY A 164 -6.93 23.75 12.27
C GLY A 164 -7.79 22.88 11.36
N SER A 165 -8.09 23.44 10.21
CA SER A 165 -8.79 22.78 9.11
C SER A 165 -8.00 22.94 7.83
N ALA A 166 -7.33 21.86 7.40
CA ALA A 166 -6.62 21.84 6.12
C ALA A 166 -7.57 22.12 4.95
N LYS A 167 -8.80 21.62 5.01
CA LYS A 167 -9.83 21.86 3.99
C LYS A 167 -10.13 23.36 3.86
N ASN A 168 -10.31 24.04 4.97
CA ASN A 168 -10.63 25.48 5.01
C ASN A 168 -9.36 26.35 4.91
N GLY A 169 -8.16 25.75 4.98
CA GLY A 169 -6.88 26.42 4.73
C GLY A 169 -6.40 27.33 5.88
N TRP A 170 -6.68 26.94 7.13
CA TRP A 170 -6.21 27.69 8.30
C TRP A 170 -5.61 26.78 9.38
N MET A 171 -4.63 27.33 10.10
CA MET A 171 -3.96 26.70 11.25
C MET A 171 -3.68 27.73 12.33
N SER A 172 -3.84 27.35 13.61
CA SER A 172 -3.72 28.23 14.78
C SER A 172 -3.17 27.47 15.99
N GLU A 173 -2.62 28.20 16.95
CA GLU A 173 -2.26 27.71 18.29
C GLU A 173 -3.51 27.33 19.12
N ASP A 174 -4.62 28.01 18.91
CA ASP A 174 -5.88 27.84 19.66
C ASP A 174 -7.01 27.47 18.68
N TRP A 175 -7.54 26.24 18.80
CA TRP A 175 -8.60 25.76 17.90
C TRP A 175 -9.90 26.60 17.96
N LYS A 176 -10.10 27.37 19.03
CA LYS A 176 -11.24 28.29 19.22
C LYS A 176 -11.03 29.62 18.48
N LYS A 177 -9.82 29.87 17.96
CA LYS A 177 -9.45 31.11 17.26
C LYS A 177 -8.95 30.79 15.85
N PRO A 178 -9.86 30.52 14.90
CA PRO A 178 -9.48 30.28 13.52
C PRO A 178 -8.75 31.50 12.93
N THR A 179 -7.76 31.20 12.07
CA THR A 179 -7.04 32.19 11.26
C THR A 179 -7.50 32.11 9.80
N ASP A 180 -6.96 32.97 8.93
CA ASP A 180 -7.30 32.95 7.50
C ASP A 180 -6.28 32.15 6.64
N ASN A 181 -5.22 31.64 7.24
CA ASN A 181 -4.11 31.00 6.54
C ASN A 181 -3.42 29.90 7.37
N ILE A 182 -2.43 29.25 6.79
CA ILE A 182 -1.64 28.19 7.44
C ILE A 182 -0.24 28.66 7.87
N GLU A 183 0.02 29.96 7.85
CA GLU A 183 1.35 30.53 8.13
C GLU A 183 1.88 30.13 9.49
N TYR A 184 1.00 30.04 10.50
CA TYR A 184 1.38 29.60 11.84
C TYR A 184 2.05 28.21 11.84
N LEU A 185 1.54 27.26 11.06
CA LEU A 185 2.14 25.93 10.92
C LEU A 185 3.54 26.02 10.28
N LEU A 186 3.69 26.82 9.24
CA LEU A 186 4.98 26.96 8.54
C LEU A 186 6.04 27.64 9.43
N ASP A 187 5.64 28.63 10.21
CA ASP A 187 6.52 29.29 11.19
C ASP A 187 6.94 28.32 12.30
N LEU A 188 5.98 27.54 12.82
CA LEU A 188 6.25 26.54 13.84
C LEU A 188 7.18 25.42 13.35
N ILE A 189 7.06 24.99 12.09
CA ILE A 189 7.99 24.03 11.48
C ILE A 189 9.43 24.56 11.52
N ILE A 190 9.62 25.84 11.15
CA ILE A 190 10.96 26.45 11.16
C ILE A 190 11.51 26.54 12.59
N GLU A 191 10.68 26.83 13.58
CA GLU A 191 11.08 26.96 14.97
C GLU A 191 11.36 25.61 15.65
N ALA A 192 10.46 24.64 15.47
CA ALA A 192 10.48 23.39 16.21
C ALA A 192 11.37 22.31 15.58
N ILE A 193 11.43 22.24 14.25
CA ILE A 193 12.24 21.22 13.57
C ILE A 193 13.69 21.71 13.45
N PRO A 194 14.68 20.93 13.91
CA PRO A 194 16.08 21.34 13.81
C PRO A 194 16.54 21.39 12.35
N ALA A 195 17.47 22.31 12.07
CA ALA A 195 18.18 22.29 10.81
C ALA A 195 19.04 21.02 10.71
N PRO A 196 19.21 20.44 9.50
CA PRO A 196 20.04 19.28 9.32
C PRO A 196 21.49 19.54 9.77
N LYS A 197 22.09 18.53 10.42
CA LYS A 197 23.48 18.62 10.82
C LYS A 197 24.35 18.70 9.56
N GLN A 198 25.13 19.76 9.47
CA GLN A 198 26.10 19.91 8.39
C GLN A 198 27.41 19.24 8.79
N LEU A 199 27.77 18.20 8.04
CA LEU A 199 29.00 17.45 8.25
C LEU A 199 30.00 17.79 7.14
N GLU A 200 31.15 18.33 7.53
CA GLU A 200 32.26 18.61 6.59
C GLU A 200 33.02 17.31 6.27
N GLY A 201 33.58 17.21 5.07
CA GLY A 201 34.38 16.08 4.64
C GLY A 201 34.13 15.67 3.21
N THR A 202 34.55 14.45 2.87
CA THR A 202 34.30 13.84 1.57
C THR A 202 32.81 13.62 1.33
N PRO A 203 32.32 13.78 0.10
CA PRO A 203 30.88 13.67 -0.19
C PRO A 203 30.36 12.27 0.11
N GLN A 204 29.20 12.22 0.76
CA GLN A 204 28.44 10.99 1.02
C GLN A 204 26.96 11.26 0.82
N MET A 205 26.29 10.40 0.04
CA MET A 205 24.84 10.41 -0.13
C MET A 205 24.33 8.97 -0.17
N LEU A 206 23.26 8.68 0.56
CA LEU A 206 22.55 7.41 0.46
C LEU A 206 21.43 7.52 -0.55
N ILE A 207 21.35 6.61 -1.50
CA ILE A 207 20.26 6.53 -2.47
C ILE A 207 19.05 5.91 -1.76
N THR A 208 18.04 6.72 -1.50
CA THR A 208 16.84 6.32 -0.73
C THR A 208 15.62 6.10 -1.60
N SER A 209 15.56 6.75 -2.76
CA SER A 209 14.45 6.65 -3.69
C SER A 209 14.93 6.70 -5.13
N LEU A 210 14.10 6.23 -6.04
CA LEU A 210 14.32 6.29 -7.48
C LEU A 210 13.18 7.06 -8.12
N ASP A 211 13.54 7.98 -8.98
CA ASP A 211 12.63 8.62 -9.91
C ASP A 211 12.98 8.23 -11.35
N TYR A 212 12.08 8.46 -12.27
CA TYR A 212 12.24 8.11 -13.67
C TYR A 212 11.71 9.20 -14.58
N SER A 213 12.54 9.66 -15.47
CA SER A 213 12.15 10.53 -16.57
C SER A 213 12.29 9.80 -17.90
N SER A 214 11.29 9.94 -18.77
CA SER A 214 11.36 9.38 -20.13
C SER A 214 12.52 9.94 -20.96
N TYR A 215 13.06 11.09 -20.55
CA TYR A 215 14.15 11.79 -21.25
C TYR A 215 15.52 11.45 -20.66
N THR A 216 15.66 11.44 -19.33
CA THR A 216 16.96 11.26 -18.66
C THR A 216 17.17 9.85 -18.11
N GLY A 217 16.14 9.00 -18.13
CA GLY A 217 16.18 7.66 -17.57
C GLY A 217 16.01 7.64 -16.05
N ARG A 218 16.75 6.76 -15.38
CA ARG A 218 16.73 6.57 -13.93
C ARG A 218 17.41 7.73 -13.21
N ILE A 219 16.81 8.20 -12.14
CA ILE A 219 17.27 9.32 -11.31
C ILE A 219 17.43 8.81 -9.88
N ALA A 220 18.63 8.95 -9.32
CA ALA A 220 18.90 8.59 -7.94
C ALA A 220 18.53 9.77 -7.03
N VAL A 221 17.64 9.52 -6.06
CA VAL A 221 17.22 10.53 -5.08
C VAL A 221 17.71 10.15 -3.70
N GLY A 222 18.21 11.13 -2.94
CA GLY A 222 18.67 10.93 -1.58
C GLY A 222 19.10 12.21 -0.91
N ARG A 223 19.41 12.10 0.38
CA ARG A 223 19.96 13.20 1.18
C ARG A 223 21.49 13.16 1.17
N VAL A 224 22.11 14.30 0.94
CA VAL A 224 23.56 14.44 1.12
C VAL A 224 23.87 14.39 2.63
N HIS A 225 24.54 13.34 3.05
CA HIS A 225 24.82 13.10 4.47
C HIS A 225 26.04 13.92 4.94
N ARG A 226 27.09 13.98 4.12
CA ARG A 226 28.35 14.68 4.43
C ARG A 226 28.90 15.33 3.17
N GLY A 227 29.63 16.44 3.36
CA GLY A 227 30.33 17.17 2.31
C GLY A 227 29.39 17.83 1.31
N THR A 228 29.89 18.04 0.10
CA THR A 228 29.18 18.71 -0.99
C THR A 228 29.29 17.89 -2.26
N LEU A 229 28.16 17.61 -2.90
CA LEU A 229 28.09 17.04 -4.26
C LEU A 229 28.10 18.19 -5.29
N LYS A 230 28.76 17.99 -6.42
CA LYS A 230 28.86 18.98 -7.50
C LYS A 230 28.40 18.41 -8.84
N ASP A 231 27.84 19.27 -9.67
CA ASP A 231 27.50 18.92 -11.05
C ASP A 231 28.76 18.49 -11.81
N GLY A 232 28.69 17.41 -12.57
CA GLY A 232 29.84 16.88 -13.31
C GLY A 232 30.97 16.27 -12.47
N GLN A 233 30.76 16.01 -11.17
CA GLN A 233 31.76 15.42 -10.27
C GLN A 233 31.99 13.93 -10.56
N ASN A 234 33.25 13.49 -10.48
CA ASN A 234 33.59 12.07 -10.44
C ASN A 234 33.29 11.51 -9.04
N ILE A 235 32.65 10.37 -8.97
CA ILE A 235 32.20 9.72 -7.74
C ILE A 235 32.43 8.21 -7.81
N THR A 236 32.32 7.55 -6.68
CA THR A 236 32.24 6.09 -6.57
C THR A 236 30.87 5.71 -6.02
N ILE A 237 30.18 4.78 -6.69
CA ILE A 237 28.98 4.11 -6.16
C ILE A 237 29.47 2.90 -5.38
N CYS A 238 29.13 2.84 -4.10
CA CYS A 238 29.35 1.69 -3.25
C CYS A 238 28.05 0.89 -3.14
N HIS A 239 28.04 -0.30 -3.72
CA HIS A 239 26.89 -1.17 -3.72
C HIS A 239 26.74 -1.91 -2.38
N ARG A 240 25.53 -2.38 -2.07
CA ARG A 240 25.24 -3.12 -0.83
C ARG A 240 25.98 -4.44 -0.69
N ASP A 241 26.39 -5.04 -1.79
CA ASP A 241 27.20 -6.27 -1.85
C ASP A 241 28.71 -6.00 -1.59
N GLY A 242 29.11 -4.76 -1.39
CA GLY A 242 30.47 -4.33 -1.18
C GLY A 242 31.26 -4.05 -2.46
N THR A 243 30.65 -4.24 -3.64
CA THR A 243 31.26 -3.85 -4.91
C THR A 243 31.26 -2.34 -5.09
N GLN A 244 32.20 -1.85 -5.87
CA GLN A 244 32.37 -0.41 -6.13
C GLN A 244 32.43 -0.12 -7.61
N GLU A 245 31.70 0.89 -8.08
CA GLU A 245 31.72 1.35 -9.47
C GLU A 245 32.08 2.83 -9.53
N ARG A 246 33.12 3.16 -10.29
CA ARG A 246 33.55 4.55 -10.52
C ARG A 246 32.76 5.14 -11.68
N THR A 247 32.15 6.30 -11.47
CA THR A 247 31.29 6.95 -12.45
C THR A 247 31.36 8.49 -12.31
N LYS A 248 30.56 9.19 -13.09
CA LYS A 248 30.48 10.64 -13.09
C LYS A 248 29.02 11.09 -13.02
N ILE A 249 28.73 12.05 -12.18
CA ILE A 249 27.44 12.76 -12.18
C ILE A 249 27.30 13.53 -13.49
N LYS A 250 26.26 13.26 -14.28
CA LYS A 250 25.99 14.02 -15.51
C LYS A 250 25.28 15.34 -15.19
N GLU A 251 24.26 15.27 -14.34
CA GLU A 251 23.53 16.42 -13.85
C GLU A 251 23.14 16.25 -12.39
N LEU A 252 23.22 17.36 -11.64
CA LEU A 252 22.80 17.44 -10.26
C LEU A 252 21.60 18.37 -10.14
N HIS A 253 20.53 17.91 -9.50
CA HIS A 253 19.30 18.67 -9.34
C HIS A 253 18.90 18.74 -7.85
N THR A 254 18.25 19.83 -7.47
CA THR A 254 17.55 19.99 -6.19
C THR A 254 16.06 20.07 -6.43
N PHE A 255 15.25 19.85 -5.41
CA PHE A 255 13.80 19.94 -5.49
C PHE A 255 13.34 21.41 -5.42
N GLU A 256 12.42 21.80 -6.27
CA GLU A 256 11.71 23.09 -6.27
C GLU A 256 10.24 22.83 -6.63
N GLY A 257 9.34 23.00 -5.65
CA GLY A 257 7.97 22.50 -5.79
C GLY A 257 7.92 20.98 -5.90
N MET A 258 7.14 20.48 -6.84
CA MET A 258 7.09 19.06 -7.21
C MET A 258 8.11 18.68 -8.30
N GLY A 259 8.89 19.62 -8.77
CA GLY A 259 9.85 19.42 -9.87
C GLY A 259 11.30 19.44 -9.41
N HIS A 260 12.17 19.27 -10.39
CA HIS A 260 13.62 19.30 -10.20
C HIS A 260 14.22 20.53 -10.86
N LYS A 261 15.18 21.17 -10.20
CA LYS A 261 15.94 22.29 -10.72
C LYS A 261 17.42 21.96 -10.73
N LYS A 262 18.07 22.12 -11.88
CA LYS A 262 19.50 21.93 -12.02
C LYS A 262 20.25 22.91 -11.12
N THR A 263 21.28 22.40 -10.42
CA THR A 263 22.14 23.18 -9.54
C THR A 263 23.60 22.81 -9.74
N ASP A 264 24.50 23.72 -9.43
CA ASP A 264 25.94 23.49 -9.54
C ASP A 264 26.47 22.65 -8.38
N HIS A 265 25.84 22.73 -7.20
CA HIS A 265 26.24 21.98 -6.01
C HIS A 265 25.05 21.77 -5.05
N VAL A 266 25.18 20.75 -4.21
CA VAL A 266 24.27 20.47 -3.08
C VAL A 266 25.09 20.14 -1.86
N ASP A 267 24.85 20.84 -0.76
CA ASP A 267 25.56 20.69 0.50
C ASP A 267 24.93 19.63 1.41
N SER A 268 25.70 19.17 2.41
CA SER A 268 25.24 18.26 3.46
C SER A 268 23.93 18.75 4.07
N GLY A 269 22.98 17.82 4.23
CA GLY A 269 21.66 18.05 4.79
C GLY A 269 20.55 18.28 3.78
N ASP A 270 20.83 18.68 2.54
CA ASP A 270 19.79 18.85 1.52
C ASP A 270 19.51 17.54 0.76
N ILE A 271 18.34 17.49 0.15
CA ILE A 271 17.87 16.37 -0.67
C ILE A 271 18.08 16.72 -2.14
N CYS A 272 18.71 15.80 -2.86
CA CYS A 272 19.02 16.01 -4.27
C CYS A 272 18.65 14.82 -5.16
N ALA A 273 18.60 15.10 -6.45
CA ALA A 273 18.40 14.13 -7.50
C ALA A 273 19.64 14.11 -8.40
N VAL A 274 20.26 12.93 -8.54
CA VAL A 274 21.47 12.70 -9.34
C VAL A 274 21.10 11.96 -10.60
N ILE A 275 21.46 12.52 -11.75
CA ILE A 275 21.10 12.03 -13.07
C ILE A 275 22.36 11.53 -13.79
N GLY A 276 22.17 10.45 -14.57
CA GLY A 276 23.18 9.91 -15.48
C GLY A 276 24.06 8.84 -14.88
N LEU A 277 23.65 8.25 -13.76
CA LEU A 277 24.21 7.02 -13.24
C LEU A 277 23.60 5.83 -13.99
N GLU A 278 24.43 4.84 -14.35
CA GLU A 278 23.97 3.70 -15.17
C GLU A 278 23.52 2.51 -14.31
N LYS A 279 24.33 2.14 -13.33
CA LYS A 279 24.07 1.00 -12.45
C LYS A 279 24.03 1.46 -11.01
N PHE A 280 22.88 1.47 -10.44
CA PHE A 280 22.69 1.78 -9.02
C PHE A 280 21.35 1.25 -8.55
N GLU A 281 21.27 0.98 -7.27
CA GLU A 281 20.07 0.51 -6.60
C GLU A 281 19.77 1.38 -5.38
N ILE A 282 18.55 1.29 -4.89
CA ILE A 282 18.20 1.91 -3.61
C ILE A 282 19.00 1.24 -2.48
N GLY A 283 19.59 2.03 -1.59
CA GLY A 283 20.48 1.56 -0.53
C GLY A 283 21.96 1.58 -0.89
N ASP A 284 22.31 1.87 -2.15
CA ASP A 284 23.68 2.15 -2.55
C ASP A 284 24.12 3.54 -2.04
N SER A 285 25.41 3.71 -1.85
CA SER A 285 25.98 4.98 -1.42
C SER A 285 26.75 5.63 -2.56
N ILE A 286 26.50 6.91 -2.81
CA ILE A 286 27.38 7.77 -3.59
C ILE A 286 28.44 8.31 -2.64
N ALA A 287 29.70 8.08 -2.97
CA ALA A 287 30.84 8.43 -2.14
C ALA A 287 31.95 9.12 -2.93
N ASP A 288 32.98 9.55 -2.23
CA ASP A 288 34.17 10.17 -2.84
C ASP A 288 34.85 9.23 -3.86
N PHE A 289 35.45 9.83 -4.87
CA PHE A 289 36.07 9.07 -5.97
C PHE A 289 37.33 8.32 -5.54
N GLU A 290 38.15 8.92 -4.69
CA GLU A 290 39.45 8.37 -4.28
C GLU A 290 39.33 7.53 -2.99
N ASN A 291 38.57 8.03 -2.02
CA ASN A 291 38.37 7.41 -0.71
C ASN A 291 36.87 7.13 -0.47
N PRO A 292 36.30 6.12 -1.11
CA PRO A 292 34.88 5.83 -0.99
C PRO A 292 34.56 5.26 0.41
N GLU A 293 33.69 5.95 1.14
CA GLU A 293 33.17 5.52 2.42
C GLU A 293 31.65 5.28 2.29
N PRO A 294 31.17 4.03 2.28
CA PRO A 294 29.74 3.75 2.19
C PRO A 294 29.01 4.12 3.48
N LEU A 295 27.76 4.56 3.35
CA LEU A 295 26.84 4.68 4.47
C LEU A 295 26.25 3.30 4.81
N PRO A 296 25.82 3.08 6.07
CA PRO A 296 25.10 1.86 6.42
C PRO A 296 23.86 1.68 5.53
N PRO A 297 23.67 0.50 4.95
CA PRO A 297 22.48 0.26 4.12
C PRO A 297 21.21 0.34 4.97
N ILE A 298 20.13 0.85 4.39
CA ILE A 298 18.81 0.85 5.03
C ILE A 298 18.35 -0.60 5.14
N ALA A 299 18.05 -1.03 6.36
CA ALA A 299 17.45 -2.33 6.58
C ALA A 299 16.01 -2.31 6.01
N VAL A 300 15.76 -3.07 4.96
CA VAL A 300 14.42 -3.28 4.42
C VAL A 300 13.94 -4.64 4.90
N ASP A 301 12.79 -4.68 5.56
CA ASP A 301 12.21 -5.94 6.01
C ASP A 301 11.98 -6.88 4.82
N GLU A 302 12.19 -8.16 5.03
CA GLU A 302 12.02 -9.18 4.00
C GLU A 302 10.54 -9.39 3.65
N PRO A 303 10.25 -9.83 2.41
CA PRO A 303 8.90 -10.21 2.03
C PRO A 303 8.35 -11.32 2.92
N THR A 304 7.09 -11.20 3.31
CA THR A 304 6.38 -12.21 4.12
C THR A 304 5.38 -13.03 3.31
N MET A 305 5.00 -12.55 2.13
CA MET A 305 4.02 -13.19 1.25
C MET A 305 4.56 -13.40 -0.15
N SER A 306 4.04 -14.42 -0.83
CA SER A 306 4.33 -14.71 -2.23
C SER A 306 3.06 -15.10 -2.99
N MET A 307 3.06 -14.83 -4.28
CA MET A 307 2.03 -15.26 -5.22
C MET A 307 2.66 -15.85 -6.48
N LEU A 308 1.99 -16.82 -7.06
CA LEU A 308 2.31 -17.29 -8.39
C LEU A 308 1.74 -16.33 -9.44
N PHE A 309 2.59 -15.82 -10.33
CA PHE A 309 2.19 -15.11 -11.54
C PHE A 309 2.42 -16.03 -12.73
N THR A 310 1.49 -16.07 -13.66
CA THR A 310 1.60 -16.88 -14.89
C THR A 310 0.92 -16.16 -16.05
N ILE A 311 1.26 -16.57 -17.28
CA ILE A 311 0.53 -16.11 -18.45
C ILE A 311 -0.94 -16.54 -18.35
N ASN A 312 -1.82 -15.79 -18.99
CA ASN A 312 -3.21 -16.22 -19.13
C ASN A 312 -3.29 -17.35 -20.18
N ASP A 313 -3.82 -18.50 -19.81
CA ASP A 313 -4.09 -19.65 -20.68
C ASP A 313 -5.59 -19.96 -20.78
N SER A 314 -6.46 -18.99 -20.41
CA SER A 314 -7.89 -19.13 -20.49
C SER A 314 -8.39 -19.12 -21.94
N PRO A 315 -9.62 -19.60 -22.22
CA PRO A 315 -10.25 -19.47 -23.53
C PRO A 315 -10.44 -18.04 -24.03
N PHE A 316 -10.25 -17.04 -23.14
CA PHE A 316 -10.31 -15.61 -23.47
C PHE A 316 -8.95 -14.95 -23.63
N PHE A 317 -7.88 -15.72 -23.63
CA PHE A 317 -6.51 -15.24 -23.84
C PHE A 317 -6.41 -14.30 -25.06
N GLY A 318 -5.79 -13.14 -24.85
CA GLY A 318 -5.51 -12.16 -25.90
C GLY A 318 -6.73 -11.38 -26.43
N LYS A 319 -7.93 -11.60 -25.89
CA LYS A 319 -9.11 -10.83 -26.32
C LYS A 319 -9.10 -9.38 -25.81
N GLU A 320 -8.49 -9.12 -24.69
CA GLU A 320 -8.58 -7.84 -23.98
C GLU A 320 -7.21 -7.18 -23.75
N GLY A 321 -6.17 -7.98 -23.45
CA GLY A 321 -4.84 -7.49 -23.18
C GLY A 321 -3.98 -7.28 -24.43
N LYS A 322 -3.09 -6.27 -24.35
CA LYS A 322 -2.07 -6.02 -25.38
C LYS A 322 -0.79 -6.82 -25.10
N PHE A 323 -0.48 -7.02 -23.84
CA PHE A 323 0.77 -7.62 -23.35
C PHE A 323 0.44 -8.95 -22.64
N CYS A 324 0.45 -10.06 -23.39
CA CYS A 324 -0.03 -11.36 -22.91
C CYS A 324 1.07 -12.43 -22.87
N THR A 325 2.26 -12.15 -23.44
CA THR A 325 3.33 -13.15 -23.54
C THR A 325 4.23 -13.20 -22.31
N SER A 326 4.87 -14.35 -22.08
CA SER A 326 5.85 -14.53 -20.98
C SER A 326 6.96 -13.48 -21.01
N ARG A 327 7.42 -13.09 -22.22
CA ARG A 327 8.42 -12.04 -22.39
C ARG A 327 7.93 -10.68 -21.86
N HIS A 328 6.72 -10.27 -22.23
CA HIS A 328 6.15 -9.00 -21.78
C HIS A 328 6.04 -8.94 -20.26
N ILE A 329 5.53 -10.03 -19.64
CA ILE A 329 5.37 -10.10 -18.19
C ILE A 329 6.73 -10.07 -17.49
N SER A 330 7.71 -10.85 -17.99
CA SER A 330 9.05 -10.87 -17.43
C SER A 330 9.75 -9.51 -17.50
N GLU A 331 9.71 -8.85 -18.66
CA GLU A 331 10.27 -7.51 -18.83
C GLU A 331 9.62 -6.49 -17.87
N ARG A 332 8.29 -6.58 -17.69
CA ARG A 332 7.57 -5.69 -16.78
C ARG A 332 7.91 -5.94 -15.31
N LEU A 333 8.00 -7.20 -14.90
CA LEU A 333 8.39 -7.59 -13.54
C LEU A 333 9.83 -7.16 -13.23
N ASN A 334 10.76 -7.31 -14.18
CA ASN A 334 12.14 -6.85 -14.03
C ASN A 334 12.20 -5.32 -13.88
N LYS A 335 11.41 -4.59 -14.67
CA LYS A 335 11.30 -3.13 -14.51
C LYS A 335 10.74 -2.71 -13.15
N GLU A 336 9.83 -3.50 -12.58
CA GLU A 336 9.33 -3.24 -11.23
C GLU A 336 10.41 -3.46 -10.16
N LEU A 337 11.23 -4.52 -10.28
CA LEU A 337 12.35 -4.76 -9.37
C LEU A 337 13.34 -3.60 -9.30
N GLU A 338 13.50 -2.85 -10.40
CA GLU A 338 14.36 -1.67 -10.40
C GLU A 338 13.86 -0.56 -9.48
N LYS A 339 12.54 -0.49 -9.24
CA LYS A 339 11.89 0.57 -8.46
C LYS A 339 11.51 0.13 -7.05
N ASN A 340 11.30 -1.16 -6.84
CA ASN A 340 10.69 -1.70 -5.62
C ASN A 340 11.59 -2.72 -4.93
N LEU A 341 12.31 -2.30 -3.89
CA LEU A 341 13.22 -3.16 -3.12
C LEU A 341 12.51 -4.20 -2.26
N ALA A 342 11.25 -3.97 -1.90
CA ALA A 342 10.48 -4.90 -1.10
C ALA A 342 9.90 -6.05 -1.95
N LEU A 343 10.04 -5.97 -3.28
CA LEU A 343 9.60 -6.99 -4.21
C LEU A 343 10.74 -7.96 -4.54
N ARG A 344 10.42 -9.23 -4.65
CA ARG A 344 11.32 -10.24 -5.21
C ARG A 344 10.60 -11.07 -6.25
N VAL A 345 11.26 -11.33 -7.35
CA VAL A 345 10.72 -12.14 -8.44
C VAL A 345 11.69 -13.27 -8.73
N ARG A 346 11.19 -14.50 -8.73
CA ARG A 346 11.95 -15.69 -9.09
C ARG A 346 11.18 -16.45 -10.17
N PRO A 347 11.80 -16.73 -11.33
CA PRO A 347 11.20 -17.66 -12.28
C PRO A 347 11.12 -19.06 -11.64
N MET A 348 10.10 -19.83 -11.98
CA MET A 348 10.04 -21.24 -11.58
C MET A 348 11.01 -22.07 -12.40
N GLU A 349 11.73 -23.00 -11.76
CA GLU A 349 12.75 -23.82 -12.43
C GLU A 349 12.16 -24.73 -13.51
N ASP A 350 10.93 -25.18 -13.30
CA ASP A 350 10.24 -26.15 -14.18
C ASP A 350 9.31 -25.49 -15.22
N ALA A 351 9.23 -24.14 -15.28
CA ALA A 351 8.29 -23.44 -16.16
C ALA A 351 8.83 -22.07 -16.59
N THR A 352 8.83 -21.82 -17.90
CA THR A 352 9.32 -20.55 -18.48
C THR A 352 8.29 -19.41 -18.47
N ASP A 353 7.06 -19.71 -18.07
CA ASP A 353 5.88 -18.84 -18.10
C ASP A 353 5.29 -18.58 -16.70
N LYS A 354 6.05 -18.94 -15.64
CA LYS A 354 5.62 -18.81 -14.25
C LYS A 354 6.68 -18.16 -13.39
N TRP A 355 6.23 -17.25 -12.51
CA TRP A 355 7.09 -16.51 -11.58
C TRP A 355 6.51 -16.56 -10.18
N ILE A 356 7.37 -16.75 -9.19
CA ILE A 356 7.03 -16.51 -7.79
C ILE A 356 7.36 -15.05 -7.49
N VAL A 357 6.34 -14.26 -7.25
CA VAL A 357 6.45 -12.84 -6.91
C VAL A 357 6.18 -12.69 -5.41
N SER A 358 7.18 -12.19 -4.68
CA SER A 358 7.12 -12.04 -3.22
C SER A 358 7.09 -10.58 -2.83
N GLY A 359 6.23 -10.24 -1.88
CA GLY A 359 6.04 -8.88 -1.37
C GLY A 359 5.70 -8.88 0.12
N ARG A 360 5.50 -7.70 0.70
CA ARG A 360 5.21 -7.55 2.12
C ARG A 360 3.81 -8.01 2.52
N GLY A 361 2.82 -7.78 1.66
CA GLY A 361 1.43 -8.12 1.95
C GLY A 361 0.60 -8.26 0.69
N VAL A 362 -0.68 -8.59 0.86
CA VAL A 362 -1.63 -8.77 -0.25
C VAL A 362 -1.86 -7.44 -0.97
N LEU A 363 -1.96 -6.33 -0.24
CA LEU A 363 -2.18 -5.01 -0.84
C LEU A 363 -0.99 -4.59 -1.72
N HIS A 364 0.25 -4.82 -1.29
CA HIS A 364 1.43 -4.54 -2.08
C HIS A 364 1.41 -5.28 -3.42
N LEU A 365 1.11 -6.59 -3.40
CA LEU A 365 1.03 -7.41 -4.62
C LEU A 365 -0.18 -7.05 -5.49
N SER A 366 -1.33 -6.71 -4.89
CA SER A 366 -2.53 -6.31 -5.63
C SER A 366 -2.35 -4.96 -6.35
N VAL A 367 -1.61 -4.03 -5.77
CA VAL A 367 -1.25 -2.76 -6.42
C VAL A 367 -0.41 -3.02 -7.67
N LEU A 368 0.57 -3.92 -7.59
CA LEU A 368 1.36 -4.31 -8.76
C LEU A 368 0.48 -4.93 -9.86
N ILE A 369 -0.40 -5.87 -9.50
CA ILE A 369 -1.31 -6.53 -10.45
C ILE A 369 -2.25 -5.50 -11.10
N GLU A 370 -2.84 -4.59 -10.31
CA GLU A 370 -3.75 -3.58 -10.81
C GLU A 370 -3.03 -2.56 -11.72
N THR A 371 -1.81 -2.19 -11.39
CA THR A 371 -0.97 -1.34 -12.25
C THR A 371 -0.70 -2.02 -13.59
N MET A 372 -0.29 -3.29 -13.57
CA MET A 372 -0.09 -4.06 -14.81
C MET A 372 -1.39 -4.16 -15.62
N ARG A 373 -2.53 -4.39 -14.96
CA ARG A 373 -3.84 -4.44 -15.61
C ARG A 373 -4.15 -3.15 -16.38
N ARG A 374 -3.93 -1.99 -15.77
CA ARG A 374 -4.15 -0.66 -16.37
C ARG A 374 -3.16 -0.34 -17.49
N GLU A 375 -1.94 -0.84 -17.39
CA GLU A 375 -0.95 -0.75 -18.47
C GLU A 375 -1.30 -1.62 -19.69
N GLY A 376 -2.32 -2.48 -19.60
CA GLY A 376 -2.81 -3.33 -20.68
C GLY A 376 -2.24 -4.75 -20.68
N TYR A 377 -1.69 -5.21 -19.57
CA TYR A 377 -1.24 -6.60 -19.38
C TYR A 377 -2.41 -7.52 -19.09
N GLU A 378 -2.24 -8.77 -19.51
CA GLU A 378 -3.16 -9.88 -19.24
C GLU A 378 -2.35 -11.02 -18.62
N LEU A 379 -2.75 -11.45 -17.43
CA LEU A 379 -2.04 -12.47 -16.64
C LEU A 379 -3.00 -13.22 -15.73
N GLN A 380 -2.51 -14.29 -15.14
CA GLN A 380 -3.20 -15.02 -14.07
C GLN A 380 -2.34 -15.03 -12.81
N VAL A 381 -2.99 -15.03 -11.66
CA VAL A 381 -2.32 -15.08 -10.37
C VAL A 381 -2.94 -16.15 -9.48
N GLY A 382 -2.08 -16.82 -8.73
CA GLY A 382 -2.48 -17.84 -7.76
C GLY A 382 -2.84 -17.26 -6.40
N GLN A 383 -3.28 -18.13 -5.51
CA GLN A 383 -3.59 -17.76 -4.12
C GLN A 383 -2.37 -17.18 -3.39
N PRO A 384 -2.53 -16.09 -2.62
CA PRO A 384 -1.49 -15.59 -1.74
C PRO A 384 -1.05 -16.62 -0.71
N GLN A 385 0.25 -16.82 -0.59
CA GLN A 385 0.86 -17.76 0.35
C GLN A 385 1.89 -17.04 1.22
N VAL A 386 1.97 -17.39 2.49
CA VAL A 386 3.01 -16.89 3.39
C VAL A 386 4.33 -17.60 3.13
N ILE A 387 5.42 -16.91 3.33
CA ILE A 387 6.78 -17.45 3.17
C ILE A 387 7.17 -18.10 4.50
N TYR A 388 7.35 -19.42 4.50
CA TYR A 388 7.84 -20.15 5.66
C TYR A 388 9.37 -20.10 5.71
N LYS A 389 9.92 -20.10 6.92
CA LYS A 389 11.36 -20.22 7.18
C LYS A 389 11.63 -21.42 8.08
N GLU A 390 12.78 -22.04 7.90
CA GLU A 390 13.27 -23.03 8.85
C GLU A 390 14.25 -22.36 9.81
N ILE A 391 13.89 -22.32 11.09
CA ILE A 391 14.69 -21.72 12.14
C ILE A 391 14.97 -22.80 13.18
N ASN A 392 16.23 -23.11 13.43
CA ASN A 392 16.66 -24.16 14.34
C ASN A 392 16.04 -25.55 14.04
N GLY A 393 15.85 -25.89 12.75
CA GLY A 393 15.24 -27.15 12.33
C GLY A 393 13.72 -27.23 12.51
N GLN A 394 13.07 -26.11 12.80
CA GLN A 394 11.63 -26.02 12.99
C GLN A 394 11.00 -25.11 11.93
N LYS A 395 9.89 -25.55 11.33
CA LYS A 395 9.12 -24.74 10.38
C LYS A 395 8.48 -23.58 11.13
N CYS A 396 8.85 -22.36 10.73
CA CYS A 396 8.32 -21.10 11.28
C CYS A 396 7.51 -20.35 10.23
N GLU A 397 6.53 -19.59 10.70
CA GLU A 397 5.67 -18.74 9.89
C GLU A 397 5.73 -17.29 10.38
N PRO A 398 5.48 -16.31 9.50
CA PRO A 398 5.45 -14.91 9.88
C PRO A 398 4.24 -14.64 10.78
N ILE A 399 4.48 -13.97 11.89
CA ILE A 399 3.47 -13.54 12.86
C ILE A 399 3.34 -12.02 12.79
N GLU A 400 2.11 -11.56 12.87
CA GLU A 400 1.78 -10.14 12.89
C GLU A 400 1.08 -9.75 14.18
N GLU A 401 1.34 -8.54 14.61
CA GLU A 401 0.55 -7.87 15.63
C GLU A 401 -0.65 -7.22 14.92
N LEU A 402 -1.83 -7.65 15.30
CA LEU A 402 -3.10 -7.19 14.75
C LEU A 402 -3.82 -6.36 15.80
N THR A 403 -4.22 -5.14 15.45
CA THR A 403 -5.07 -4.29 16.29
C THR A 403 -6.41 -4.07 15.58
N ILE A 404 -7.49 -4.33 16.30
CA ILE A 404 -8.86 -4.09 15.85
C ILE A 404 -9.51 -3.07 16.80
N ASN A 405 -9.87 -1.90 16.28
CA ASN A 405 -10.67 -0.90 16.97
C ASN A 405 -12.14 -1.07 16.55
N VAL A 406 -13.03 -1.30 17.51
CA VAL A 406 -14.44 -1.62 17.22
C VAL A 406 -15.34 -1.17 18.38
N PRO A 407 -16.63 -0.84 18.14
CA PRO A 407 -17.58 -0.61 19.22
C PRO A 407 -17.65 -1.83 20.15
N THR A 408 -17.79 -1.59 21.45
CA THR A 408 -17.72 -2.61 22.52
C THR A 408 -18.64 -3.79 22.27
N ASP A 409 -19.82 -3.57 21.68
CA ASP A 409 -20.83 -4.60 21.40
C ASP A 409 -20.34 -5.68 20.42
N PHE A 410 -19.37 -5.37 19.56
CA PHE A 410 -18.82 -6.31 18.58
C PHE A 410 -17.55 -7.02 19.07
N SER A 411 -17.00 -6.65 20.23
CA SER A 411 -15.70 -7.14 20.72
C SER A 411 -15.61 -8.66 20.79
N SER A 412 -16.59 -9.31 21.41
CA SER A 412 -16.63 -10.77 21.57
C SER A 412 -16.61 -11.50 20.21
N LYS A 413 -17.30 -10.94 19.20
CA LYS A 413 -17.35 -11.51 17.85
C LYS A 413 -16.00 -11.38 17.14
N MET A 414 -15.29 -10.27 17.36
CA MET A 414 -13.92 -10.08 16.83
C MET A 414 -12.95 -11.07 17.45
N ILE A 415 -13.01 -11.25 18.78
CA ILE A 415 -12.16 -12.21 19.51
C ILE A 415 -12.37 -13.64 18.98
N ASP A 416 -13.62 -14.10 18.86
CA ASP A 416 -13.94 -15.43 18.32
C ASP A 416 -13.39 -15.61 16.90
N MET A 417 -13.59 -14.61 16.04
CA MET A 417 -13.16 -14.64 14.63
C MET A 417 -11.63 -14.74 14.48
N VAL A 418 -10.88 -13.98 15.28
CA VAL A 418 -9.41 -13.97 15.23
C VAL A 418 -8.85 -15.24 15.87
N THR A 419 -9.42 -15.72 16.98
CA THR A 419 -9.00 -16.96 17.65
C THR A 419 -9.19 -18.19 16.76
N ARG A 420 -10.27 -18.28 15.99
CA ARG A 420 -10.46 -19.36 14.99
C ARG A 420 -9.38 -19.35 13.90
N ARG A 421 -8.75 -18.22 13.67
CA ARG A 421 -7.62 -18.05 12.74
C ARG A 421 -6.25 -18.16 13.42
N LYS A 422 -6.19 -18.77 14.62
CA LYS A 422 -4.98 -18.98 15.42
C LYS A 422 -4.33 -17.69 15.92
N GLY A 423 -5.14 -16.63 16.10
CA GLY A 423 -4.70 -15.42 16.77
C GLY A 423 -4.81 -15.55 18.28
N ASP A 424 -3.79 -15.11 19.00
CA ASP A 424 -3.73 -15.08 20.45
C ASP A 424 -4.00 -13.65 20.93
N LEU A 425 -4.92 -13.47 21.87
CA LEU A 425 -5.26 -12.18 22.45
C LEU A 425 -4.12 -11.69 23.35
N LEU A 426 -3.60 -10.51 23.10
CA LEU A 426 -2.56 -9.87 23.91
C LEU A 426 -3.13 -8.88 24.93
N GLY A 427 -4.10 -8.07 24.50
CA GLY A 427 -4.68 -7.02 25.33
C GLY A 427 -5.99 -6.49 24.79
N MET A 428 -6.70 -5.78 25.65
CA MET A 428 -7.97 -5.16 25.33
C MET A 428 -8.11 -3.87 26.14
N ASP A 429 -8.06 -2.72 25.46
CA ASP A 429 -8.11 -1.41 26.06
C ASP A 429 -9.41 -0.71 25.66
N ALA A 430 -10.23 -0.35 26.63
CA ALA A 430 -11.50 0.30 26.41
C ALA A 430 -11.33 1.83 26.34
N GLU A 431 -11.80 2.43 25.26
CA GLU A 431 -11.81 3.87 25.02
C GLU A 431 -13.26 4.34 24.81
N GLY A 432 -13.94 4.70 25.89
CA GLY A 432 -15.33 5.12 25.87
C GLY A 432 -16.27 4.02 25.35
N GLU A 433 -16.94 4.25 24.22
CA GLU A 433 -17.85 3.27 23.58
C GLU A 433 -17.13 2.29 22.65
N ARG A 434 -15.83 2.47 22.42
CA ARG A 434 -15.01 1.63 21.56
C ARG A 434 -13.96 0.86 22.36
N VAL A 435 -13.40 -0.16 21.74
CA VAL A 435 -12.35 -0.98 22.33
C VAL A 435 -11.26 -1.27 21.30
N ASN A 436 -10.02 -1.12 21.71
CA ASN A 436 -8.83 -1.57 20.98
C ASN A 436 -8.48 -2.99 21.43
N ILE A 437 -8.52 -3.94 20.52
CA ILE A 437 -8.20 -5.34 20.79
C ILE A 437 -6.93 -5.70 20.03
N THR A 438 -5.89 -6.10 20.76
CA THR A 438 -4.58 -6.44 20.19
C THR A 438 -4.34 -7.94 20.22
N PHE A 439 -3.87 -8.50 19.11
CA PHE A 439 -3.61 -9.93 18.93
C PHE A 439 -2.23 -10.17 18.32
N GLU A 440 -1.70 -11.37 18.54
CA GLU A 440 -0.67 -11.99 17.70
C GLU A 440 -1.30 -13.05 16.80
N ILE A 441 -1.21 -12.86 15.49
CA ILE A 441 -1.85 -13.74 14.51
C ILE A 441 -0.86 -14.14 13.41
N PRO A 442 -0.88 -15.40 12.92
CA PRO A 442 -0.16 -15.75 11.71
C PRO A 442 -0.59 -14.90 10.50
N SER A 443 0.35 -14.38 9.70
CA SER A 443 0.04 -13.56 8.52
C SER A 443 -0.97 -14.22 7.58
N ARG A 444 -0.94 -15.57 7.45
CA ARG A 444 -1.95 -16.31 6.69
C ARG A 444 -3.36 -16.24 7.31
N GLY A 445 -3.51 -15.94 8.60
CA GLY A 445 -4.79 -15.74 9.28
C GLY A 445 -5.42 -14.37 8.96
N ILE A 446 -4.63 -13.39 8.53
CA ILE A 446 -5.09 -12.06 8.17
C ILE A 446 -5.74 -12.05 6.78
N ILE A 447 -5.31 -12.94 5.87
CA ILE A 447 -5.87 -13.02 4.52
C ILE A 447 -7.38 -13.24 4.59
N GLY A 448 -8.17 -12.31 4.01
CA GLY A 448 -9.63 -12.30 4.05
C GLY A 448 -10.26 -12.00 5.43
N LEU A 449 -9.46 -11.63 6.44
CA LEU A 449 -9.99 -11.25 7.75
C LEU A 449 -10.67 -9.88 7.70
N ARG A 450 -10.10 -8.92 6.97
CA ARG A 450 -10.60 -7.54 6.90
C ARG A 450 -12.05 -7.47 6.44
N THR A 451 -12.38 -8.14 5.34
CA THR A 451 -13.75 -8.20 4.81
C THR A 451 -14.72 -8.80 5.82
N ASN A 452 -14.30 -9.86 6.51
CA ASN A 452 -15.12 -10.51 7.53
C ASN A 452 -15.34 -9.61 8.76
N VAL A 453 -14.29 -8.92 9.21
CA VAL A 453 -14.33 -7.97 10.34
C VAL A 453 -15.26 -6.80 10.01
N LEU A 454 -15.14 -6.19 8.84
CA LEU A 454 -16.01 -5.10 8.40
C LEU A 454 -17.47 -5.54 8.28
N THR A 455 -17.74 -6.70 7.67
CA THR A 455 -19.10 -7.24 7.58
C THR A 455 -19.68 -7.52 8.96
N ALA A 456 -18.88 -8.07 9.86
CA ALA A 456 -19.31 -8.47 11.21
C ALA A 456 -19.59 -7.27 12.12
N SER A 457 -18.92 -6.15 11.89
CA SER A 457 -19.05 -4.88 12.62
C SER A 457 -19.91 -3.85 11.90
N GLN A 458 -20.62 -4.23 10.81
CA GLN A 458 -21.44 -3.33 10.00
C GLN A 458 -20.66 -2.15 9.40
N GLY A 459 -19.35 -2.36 9.14
CA GLY A 459 -18.46 -1.34 8.59
C GLY A 459 -17.74 -0.47 9.63
N GLU A 460 -18.02 -0.64 10.93
CA GLU A 460 -17.51 0.24 11.98
C GLU A 460 -16.12 -0.14 12.51
N ALA A 461 -15.62 -1.32 12.20
CA ALA A 461 -14.30 -1.75 12.67
C ALA A 461 -13.17 -1.12 11.86
N ILE A 462 -12.12 -0.74 12.56
CA ILE A 462 -10.84 -0.31 11.98
C ILE A 462 -9.81 -1.38 12.31
N MET A 463 -9.13 -1.88 11.29
CA MET A 463 -8.15 -2.95 11.43
C MET A 463 -6.79 -2.50 10.92
N ALA A 464 -5.76 -2.71 11.72
CA ALA A 464 -4.37 -2.51 11.36
C ALA A 464 -3.53 -3.70 11.79
N HIS A 465 -2.50 -4.02 11.03
CA HIS A 465 -1.58 -5.10 11.36
C HIS A 465 -0.15 -4.73 10.97
N ARG A 466 0.83 -5.33 11.64
CA ARG A 466 2.24 -5.16 11.34
C ARG A 466 3.00 -6.46 11.55
N PHE A 467 4.01 -6.71 10.74
CA PHE A 467 4.91 -7.83 10.95
C PHE A 467 5.63 -7.70 12.31
N LYS A 468 5.69 -8.79 13.06
CA LYS A 468 6.39 -8.85 14.34
C LYS A 468 7.68 -9.67 14.24
N ASP A 469 7.55 -10.97 14.03
CA ASP A 469 8.65 -11.94 13.97
C ASP A 469 8.24 -13.23 13.25
N TYR A 470 9.14 -14.21 13.24
CA TYR A 470 8.85 -15.58 12.80
C TYR A 470 8.71 -16.49 14.01
N GLN A 471 7.58 -17.18 14.14
CA GLN A 471 7.31 -18.13 15.22
C GLN A 471 6.99 -19.52 14.65
N PRO A 472 7.06 -20.59 15.47
CA PRO A 472 6.68 -21.92 15.07
C PRO A 472 5.27 -22.00 14.48
N PHE A 473 5.10 -22.84 13.47
CA PHE A 473 3.83 -23.02 12.76
C PHE A 473 2.69 -23.39 13.71
N LYS A 474 1.62 -22.59 13.76
CA LYS A 474 0.47 -22.71 14.68
C LYS A 474 -0.63 -23.70 14.23
N GLY A 475 -0.34 -24.55 13.23
CA GLY A 475 -1.32 -25.53 12.71
C GLY A 475 -2.23 -24.96 11.61
N GLU A 476 -3.12 -25.76 11.06
CA GLU A 476 -3.96 -25.39 9.91
C GLU A 476 -5.03 -24.34 10.24
N ILE A 477 -5.32 -23.48 9.27
CA ILE A 477 -6.38 -22.47 9.32
C ILE A 477 -7.34 -22.72 8.15
N VAL A 478 -8.61 -22.91 8.46
CA VAL A 478 -9.66 -23.01 7.43
C VAL A 478 -10.12 -21.61 7.07
N ARG A 479 -9.82 -21.19 5.82
CA ARG A 479 -10.16 -19.84 5.34
C ARG A 479 -11.56 -19.78 4.75
N ARG A 480 -11.84 -20.65 3.79
CA ARG A 480 -13.11 -20.73 3.06
C ARG A 480 -13.69 -22.14 3.16
N THR A 481 -14.88 -22.26 3.71
CA THR A 481 -15.60 -23.53 3.84
C THR A 481 -16.42 -23.84 2.59
N ASN A 482 -17.00 -22.84 1.96
CA ASN A 482 -17.90 -23.00 0.84
C ASN A 482 -17.20 -23.42 -0.46
N GLY A 483 -17.90 -24.22 -1.27
CA GLY A 483 -17.46 -24.60 -2.62
C GLY A 483 -17.67 -23.50 -3.66
N SER A 484 -17.18 -23.76 -4.87
CA SER A 484 -17.37 -22.88 -6.02
C SER A 484 -18.50 -23.37 -6.90
N MET A 485 -19.32 -22.46 -7.44
CA MET A 485 -20.17 -22.73 -8.60
C MET A 485 -19.34 -22.52 -9.86
N ILE A 486 -19.23 -23.55 -10.70
CA ILE A 486 -18.32 -23.60 -11.86
C ILE A 486 -19.14 -23.71 -13.13
N ALA A 487 -18.85 -22.86 -14.12
CA ALA A 487 -19.47 -22.96 -15.42
C ALA A 487 -19.10 -24.28 -16.14
N LEU A 488 -20.11 -24.96 -16.70
CA LEU A 488 -19.93 -26.21 -17.40
C LEU A 488 -19.30 -26.02 -18.78
N GLU A 489 -19.74 -25.00 -19.51
CA GLU A 489 -19.40 -24.77 -20.91
C GLU A 489 -19.23 -23.27 -21.21
N ALA A 490 -18.66 -22.95 -22.36
CA ALA A 490 -18.54 -21.59 -22.85
C ALA A 490 -19.84 -21.08 -23.46
N GLY A 491 -20.17 -19.82 -23.25
CA GLY A 491 -21.33 -19.15 -23.83
C GLY A 491 -21.73 -17.90 -23.06
N THR A 492 -22.89 -17.36 -23.36
CA THR A 492 -23.48 -16.21 -22.67
C THR A 492 -24.37 -16.67 -21.53
N ALA A 493 -24.23 -16.07 -20.36
CA ALA A 493 -25.09 -16.35 -19.22
C ALA A 493 -26.50 -15.78 -19.42
N TYR A 494 -27.53 -16.59 -19.17
CA TYR A 494 -28.91 -16.18 -19.30
C TYR A 494 -29.62 -15.98 -17.97
N ALA A 495 -30.42 -14.92 -17.87
CA ALA A 495 -31.22 -14.61 -16.68
C ALA A 495 -32.05 -15.79 -16.20
N TYR A 496 -32.64 -16.56 -17.12
CA TYR A 496 -33.44 -17.76 -16.83
C TYR A 496 -32.61 -18.84 -16.09
N ALA A 497 -31.36 -19.07 -16.52
CA ALA A 497 -30.50 -20.06 -15.88
C ALA A 497 -30.05 -19.60 -14.49
N ILE A 498 -29.68 -18.31 -14.36
CA ILE A 498 -29.29 -17.71 -13.06
C ILE A 498 -30.45 -17.79 -12.07
N ASP A 499 -31.67 -17.38 -12.48
CA ASP A 499 -32.87 -17.40 -11.63
C ASP A 499 -33.18 -18.81 -11.09
N LYS A 500 -32.99 -19.86 -11.90
CA LYS A 500 -33.20 -21.26 -11.49
C LYS A 500 -32.09 -21.81 -10.56
N LEU A 501 -30.96 -21.17 -10.52
CA LEU A 501 -29.77 -21.64 -9.79
C LEU A 501 -29.43 -20.75 -8.60
N GLN A 502 -30.07 -19.60 -8.43
CA GLN A 502 -29.74 -18.64 -7.36
C GLN A 502 -29.95 -19.19 -5.93
N ASP A 503 -30.81 -20.18 -5.75
CA ASP A 503 -30.98 -20.90 -4.47
C ASP A 503 -29.78 -21.79 -4.12
N ARG A 504 -28.87 -22.05 -5.07
CA ARG A 504 -27.67 -22.86 -4.89
C ARG A 504 -26.50 -22.06 -4.36
N GLY A 505 -26.54 -20.72 -4.44
CA GLY A 505 -25.46 -19.86 -3.99
C GLY A 505 -25.52 -18.44 -4.49
N LYS A 506 -24.46 -17.70 -4.27
CA LYS A 506 -24.31 -16.30 -4.71
C LYS A 506 -23.56 -16.25 -6.04
N PHE A 507 -24.06 -15.49 -6.99
CA PHE A 507 -23.41 -15.32 -8.29
C PHE A 507 -22.44 -14.14 -8.32
N PHE A 508 -21.35 -14.30 -9.09
CA PHE A 508 -20.34 -13.28 -9.40
C PHE A 508 -20.47 -12.74 -10.82
N ILE A 509 -21.45 -13.23 -11.57
CA ILE A 509 -21.73 -12.86 -12.97
C ILE A 509 -23.15 -12.35 -13.12
N ASP A 510 -23.35 -11.47 -14.10
CA ASP A 510 -24.66 -11.00 -14.53
C ASP A 510 -25.15 -11.75 -15.77
N SER A 511 -26.43 -11.59 -16.02
CA SER A 511 -27.02 -12.02 -17.30
C SER A 511 -26.45 -11.21 -18.46
N GLY A 512 -26.08 -11.91 -19.55
CA GLY A 512 -25.44 -11.31 -20.71
C GLY A 512 -23.91 -11.36 -20.71
N GLU A 513 -23.28 -11.72 -19.58
CA GLU A 513 -21.82 -11.89 -19.54
C GLU A 513 -21.38 -13.18 -20.25
N GLU A 514 -20.25 -13.11 -20.96
CA GLU A 514 -19.61 -14.28 -21.56
C GLU A 514 -18.86 -15.08 -20.49
N VAL A 515 -19.04 -16.37 -20.47
CA VAL A 515 -18.36 -17.30 -19.56
C VAL A 515 -17.70 -18.45 -20.35
N TYR A 516 -16.78 -19.15 -19.70
CA TYR A 516 -16.16 -20.36 -20.25
C TYR A 516 -16.17 -21.52 -19.26
N GLY A 517 -16.04 -22.74 -19.76
CA GLY A 517 -15.98 -23.94 -18.92
C GLY A 517 -14.81 -23.88 -17.92
N GLY A 518 -15.07 -24.16 -16.65
CA GLY A 518 -14.07 -24.05 -15.58
C GLY A 518 -13.98 -22.67 -14.91
N GLN A 519 -14.68 -21.64 -15.42
CA GLN A 519 -14.78 -20.35 -14.75
C GLN A 519 -15.61 -20.49 -13.47
N VAL A 520 -15.17 -19.87 -12.37
CA VAL A 520 -15.92 -19.75 -11.12
C VAL A 520 -16.91 -18.61 -11.27
N VAL A 521 -18.18 -18.95 -11.33
CA VAL A 521 -19.29 -18.01 -11.59
C VAL A 521 -20.10 -17.68 -10.34
N GLY A 522 -19.75 -18.29 -9.20
CA GLY A 522 -20.42 -18.03 -7.94
C GLY A 522 -19.88 -18.86 -6.79
N GLU A 523 -20.37 -18.58 -5.57
CA GLU A 523 -20.12 -19.32 -4.35
C GLU A 523 -21.27 -20.28 -4.06
N HIS A 524 -20.96 -21.57 -3.84
CA HIS A 524 -21.95 -22.59 -3.48
C HIS A 524 -22.32 -22.48 -1.99
N VAL A 525 -23.55 -22.82 -1.65
CA VAL A 525 -24.02 -22.83 -0.25
C VAL A 525 -23.34 -23.94 0.57
N HIS A 526 -22.95 -25.05 -0.07
CA HIS A 526 -22.27 -26.17 0.55
C HIS A 526 -20.75 -26.11 0.34
N ASP A 527 -20.02 -26.97 1.00
CA ASP A 527 -18.55 -27.07 1.01
C ASP A 527 -17.97 -27.65 -0.30
N ASN A 528 -18.77 -28.37 -1.08
CA ASN A 528 -18.36 -29.00 -2.33
C ASN A 528 -18.54 -28.07 -3.55
N ASP A 529 -17.68 -28.22 -4.52
CA ASP A 529 -17.81 -27.54 -5.80
C ASP A 529 -19.01 -28.06 -6.60
N LEU A 530 -19.77 -27.16 -7.22
CA LEU A 530 -20.93 -27.46 -8.03
C LEU A 530 -20.75 -26.97 -9.48
N VAL A 531 -20.77 -27.90 -10.43
CA VAL A 531 -20.74 -27.55 -11.86
C VAL A 531 -22.16 -27.26 -12.35
N ILE A 532 -22.36 -26.08 -12.93
CA ILE A 532 -23.65 -25.57 -13.32
C ILE A 532 -23.64 -25.08 -14.77
N ASN A 533 -24.79 -25.17 -15.42
CA ASN A 533 -24.96 -24.62 -16.77
C ASN A 533 -25.73 -23.29 -16.71
N VAL A 534 -24.99 -22.18 -16.85
CA VAL A 534 -25.52 -20.81 -16.84
C VAL A 534 -25.87 -20.32 -18.26
N THR A 535 -25.51 -21.10 -19.30
CA THR A 535 -25.70 -20.73 -20.71
C THR A 535 -27.03 -21.30 -21.28
N LYS A 536 -27.83 -21.94 -20.43
CA LYS A 536 -29.09 -22.55 -20.86
C LYS A 536 -30.21 -21.51 -21.07
N ALA A 537 -30.57 -21.28 -22.30
CA ALA A 537 -31.72 -20.42 -22.66
C ALA A 537 -33.06 -21.08 -22.31
N LYS A 538 -34.08 -20.26 -22.08
CA LYS A 538 -35.46 -20.74 -21.94
C LYS A 538 -35.90 -21.35 -23.27
N GLN A 539 -36.27 -22.63 -23.29
CA GLN A 539 -36.83 -23.23 -24.49
C GLN A 539 -38.23 -22.64 -24.72
N LEU A 540 -38.46 -22.12 -25.92
CA LEU A 540 -39.79 -21.69 -26.35
C LEU A 540 -40.67 -22.92 -26.51
N THR A 541 -41.60 -23.14 -25.58
CA THR A 541 -42.65 -24.15 -25.72
C THR A 541 -43.84 -23.51 -26.41
N ASN A 542 -44.36 -24.15 -27.49
CA ASN A 542 -45.50 -23.69 -28.26
C ASN A 542 -46.85 -23.79 -27.51
N VAL A 543 -46.85 -23.95 -26.21
CA VAL A 543 -48.08 -23.96 -25.40
C VAL A 543 -48.39 -22.53 -24.98
N ARG A 544 -49.38 -21.91 -25.61
CA ARG A 544 -49.99 -20.66 -25.14
C ARG A 544 -50.71 -20.91 -23.81
N ALA A 545 -50.01 -20.91 -22.71
CA ALA A 545 -50.60 -20.65 -21.40
C ALA A 545 -50.69 -19.12 -21.25
N SER A 546 -51.91 -18.61 -21.38
CA SER A 546 -52.26 -17.22 -21.05
C SER A 546 -52.25 -17.06 -19.53
N GLY A 547 -51.09 -16.96 -18.96
CA GLY A 547 -50.87 -16.75 -17.53
C GLY A 547 -49.42 -16.35 -17.30
N SER A 548 -49.25 -15.08 -17.02
CA SER A 548 -48.04 -14.45 -16.44
C SER A 548 -46.73 -15.09 -16.87
N ASP A 549 -46.05 -14.50 -17.86
CA ASP A 549 -44.59 -14.60 -17.96
C ASP A 549 -44.02 -14.04 -16.67
N GLU A 550 -43.75 -14.91 -15.69
CA GLU A 550 -42.97 -14.54 -14.52
C GLU A 550 -41.62 -14.02 -15.03
N LYS A 551 -41.45 -12.73 -14.91
CA LYS A 551 -40.16 -12.10 -15.18
C LYS A 551 -39.14 -12.72 -14.22
N ALA A 552 -38.08 -13.30 -14.75
CA ALA A 552 -36.98 -13.82 -13.96
C ALA A 552 -36.51 -12.74 -12.95
N ARG A 553 -36.57 -13.05 -11.67
CA ARG A 553 -36.07 -12.17 -10.58
C ARG A 553 -34.65 -12.56 -10.25
N VAL A 554 -33.70 -12.02 -10.98
CA VAL A 554 -32.28 -12.26 -10.72
C VAL A 554 -31.81 -11.33 -9.60
N ILE A 555 -31.22 -11.92 -8.59
CA ILE A 555 -30.52 -11.18 -7.53
C ILE A 555 -29.25 -10.58 -8.16
N PRO A 556 -28.93 -9.29 -7.90
CA PRO A 556 -27.72 -8.67 -8.41
C PRO A 556 -26.46 -9.49 -8.04
N LYS A 557 -25.48 -9.54 -8.93
CA LYS A 557 -24.22 -10.23 -8.66
C LYS A 557 -23.51 -9.63 -7.45
N THR A 558 -22.74 -10.45 -6.76
CA THR A 558 -21.76 -9.97 -5.79
C THR A 558 -20.56 -9.46 -6.55
N GLU A 559 -20.35 -8.14 -6.55
CA GLU A 559 -19.13 -7.54 -7.10
C GLU A 559 -17.98 -7.80 -6.15
N MET A 560 -16.83 -8.17 -6.70
CA MET A 560 -15.62 -8.42 -5.95
C MET A 560 -14.46 -7.61 -6.55
N SER A 561 -13.77 -6.87 -5.69
CA SER A 561 -12.50 -6.22 -6.03
C SER A 561 -11.41 -7.25 -6.33
N LEU A 562 -10.29 -6.80 -6.87
CA LEU A 562 -9.13 -7.68 -7.10
C LEU A 562 -8.66 -8.32 -5.79
N GLU A 563 -8.56 -7.54 -4.72
CA GLU A 563 -8.16 -8.00 -3.39
C GLU A 563 -9.10 -9.09 -2.87
N GLU A 564 -10.41 -8.85 -2.95
CA GLU A 564 -11.41 -9.83 -2.52
C GLU A 564 -11.33 -11.12 -3.34
N CYS A 565 -11.10 -11.04 -4.65
CA CYS A 565 -10.86 -12.21 -5.49
C CYS A 565 -9.62 -13.01 -5.05
N LEU A 566 -8.49 -12.30 -4.77
CA LEU A 566 -7.24 -12.92 -4.32
C LEU A 566 -7.38 -13.59 -2.95
N GLU A 567 -8.15 -12.99 -2.05
CA GLU A 567 -8.45 -13.54 -0.73
C GLU A 567 -9.42 -14.73 -0.78
N TYR A 568 -10.34 -14.71 -1.77
CA TYR A 568 -11.39 -15.69 -1.93
C TYR A 568 -10.92 -17.02 -2.54
N ILE A 569 -10.01 -16.99 -3.53
CA ILE A 569 -9.60 -18.20 -4.26
C ILE A 569 -8.93 -19.25 -3.36
N LYS A 570 -9.14 -20.53 -3.72
CA LYS A 570 -8.45 -21.69 -3.13
C LYS A 570 -7.16 -22.01 -3.90
N GLY A 571 -6.33 -22.90 -3.35
CA GLY A 571 -5.07 -23.31 -3.99
C GLY A 571 -5.21 -23.99 -5.36
N ASN A 572 -6.42 -24.43 -5.72
CA ASN A 572 -6.75 -25.01 -7.04
C ASN A 572 -7.44 -24.00 -7.97
N GLU A 573 -7.38 -22.70 -7.66
CA GLU A 573 -8.03 -21.64 -8.41
C GLU A 573 -7.01 -20.54 -8.75
N TYR A 574 -7.24 -19.85 -9.87
CA TYR A 574 -6.52 -18.65 -10.29
C TYR A 574 -7.49 -17.47 -10.43
N VAL A 575 -6.95 -16.27 -10.25
CA VAL A 575 -7.59 -15.03 -10.70
C VAL A 575 -7.02 -14.68 -12.07
N GLU A 576 -7.85 -14.63 -13.07
CA GLU A 576 -7.55 -14.11 -14.39
C GLU A 576 -7.74 -12.60 -14.37
N VAL A 577 -6.69 -11.87 -14.69
CA VAL A 577 -6.66 -10.41 -14.66
C VAL A 577 -6.44 -9.90 -16.08
N THR A 578 -7.39 -9.12 -16.57
CA THR A 578 -7.35 -8.49 -17.89
C THR A 578 -7.66 -7.00 -17.77
N PRO A 579 -7.33 -6.17 -18.75
CA PRO A 579 -7.62 -4.73 -18.70
C PRO A 579 -9.08 -4.38 -18.40
N LYS A 580 -10.03 -5.23 -18.82
CA LYS A 580 -11.48 -4.97 -18.69
C LYS A 580 -12.15 -5.77 -17.59
N ASN A 581 -11.65 -6.98 -17.29
CA ASN A 581 -12.33 -7.92 -16.42
C ASN A 581 -11.38 -8.59 -15.43
N ILE A 582 -11.92 -8.95 -14.28
CA ILE A 582 -11.31 -9.83 -13.28
C ILE A 582 -12.22 -11.04 -13.17
N ARG A 583 -11.68 -12.24 -13.39
CA ARG A 583 -12.43 -13.49 -13.34
C ARG A 583 -11.71 -14.52 -12.48
N MET A 584 -12.44 -15.32 -11.75
CA MET A 584 -11.88 -16.47 -11.04
C MET A 584 -12.11 -17.73 -11.85
N ARG A 585 -11.17 -18.66 -11.82
CA ARG A 585 -11.27 -19.92 -12.56
C ARG A 585 -10.57 -21.07 -11.82
N LYS A 586 -10.95 -22.29 -12.16
CA LYS A 586 -10.18 -23.47 -11.75
C LYS A 586 -8.88 -23.55 -12.56
N ILE A 587 -7.81 -24.09 -11.94
CA ILE A 587 -6.53 -24.35 -12.62
C ILE A 587 -6.79 -25.34 -13.77
N THR A 588 -7.40 -26.46 -13.46
CA THR A 588 -7.82 -27.45 -14.44
C THR A 588 -9.23 -27.11 -14.93
N LEU A 589 -9.35 -26.67 -16.19
CA LEU A 589 -10.63 -26.23 -16.77
C LEU A 589 -11.59 -27.37 -17.09
N ASP A 590 -11.08 -28.52 -17.56
CA ASP A 590 -11.92 -29.65 -17.91
C ASP A 590 -12.54 -30.32 -16.68
N HIS A 591 -13.86 -30.56 -16.73
CA HIS A 591 -14.59 -31.16 -15.63
C HIS A 591 -14.19 -32.61 -15.34
N ASN A 592 -13.87 -33.38 -16.37
CA ASN A 592 -13.52 -34.80 -16.20
C ASN A 592 -12.12 -34.93 -15.62
N ASP A 593 -11.21 -34.04 -16.02
CA ASP A 593 -9.85 -34.04 -15.48
C ASP A 593 -9.87 -33.65 -14.00
N ARG A 594 -10.61 -32.62 -13.58
CA ARG A 594 -10.83 -32.30 -12.16
C ARG A 594 -11.39 -33.46 -11.34
N LYS A 595 -12.31 -34.27 -11.95
CA LYS A 595 -12.82 -35.46 -11.28
C LYS A 595 -11.78 -36.59 -11.14
N ARG A 596 -10.81 -36.68 -12.03
CA ARG A 596 -9.69 -37.62 -11.92
C ARG A 596 -8.74 -37.18 -10.82
N GLU A 597 -8.29 -35.90 -10.83
CA GLU A 597 -7.45 -35.32 -9.80
C GLU A 597 -8.03 -35.45 -8.38
N SER A 598 -9.35 -35.36 -8.24
CA SER A 598 -10.01 -35.50 -6.93
C SER A 598 -10.09 -36.93 -6.40
N LYS A 599 -9.71 -37.95 -7.21
CA LYS A 599 -9.71 -39.36 -6.86
C LYS A 599 -8.32 -39.91 -6.57
N GLU A 600 -7.28 -39.19 -7.02
CA GLU A 600 -5.89 -39.40 -6.65
C GLU A 600 -5.56 -38.71 -5.30
#